data_fff099006f1330fae5b07fa1de9f0fb0
#
_entry.id   fff099006f1330fae5b07fa1de9f0fb0
#
_cell.length_a   1.000
_cell.length_b   1.000
_cell.length_c   1.000
_cell.angle_alpha   90.00
_cell.angle_beta   90.00
_cell.angle_gamma   90.00
#
_symmetry.space_group_name_H-M   'P 1'
#
loop_
_entity.id
_entity.type
_entity.pdbx_description
1 polymer ?
#
loop_
_entity_poly.entity_id
_entity_poly.type
_entity_poly.pdbx_seq_one_letter_code
_entity_poly.pdbx_strand_id
1 'polypeptide(L)'
;GGLKRNIVQCLDDFGIPLKLNHTVTQIHGKERVEGVTISKVDEKLNPIPGTEEFVSCDTLLLSCGLIPENELSQGAGAQMDDVTAGPVVNAKLETTVKGIFACGNVLHVHDLVDNVSIEAEKAGEFAADYILNGEEDWGEAVRPKIPEKSKCTLPEDRDAGSQLICIGCPVGCLITVNKNEDGTLTITGNTCKKGEAYARNEVTAPVRAVTSIIKVKGGSGRVVPVKTAGEIPKGKIGQCLDEIEAVTVDAPVKAGDVLIQNVAGTTVSVVAKGNIPVKLSM
;
A
#
# COMPACT_ATOMS: atom_id res chain seq x y z
N GLY A 1 3.44 6.58 -6.87
CA GLY A 1 2.94 5.31 -7.35
C GLY A 1 3.19 4.20 -6.35
N GLY A 2 2.22 3.30 -6.20
CA GLY A 2 2.36 2.16 -5.31
C GLY A 2 3.46 1.18 -5.73
N LEU A 3 3.80 0.25 -4.85
CA LEU A 3 4.71 -0.84 -5.18
C LEU A 3 4.14 -1.67 -6.34
N LYS A 4 4.95 -1.96 -7.36
CA LYS A 4 4.53 -2.71 -8.57
C LYS A 4 3.79 -4.02 -8.22
N ARG A 5 4.29 -4.76 -7.22
CA ARG A 5 3.65 -6.00 -6.74
C ARG A 5 2.21 -5.77 -6.22
N ASN A 6 1.95 -4.63 -5.58
CA ASN A 6 0.61 -4.33 -5.06
C ASN A 6 -0.38 -4.05 -6.19
N ILE A 7 0.08 -3.50 -7.32
CA ILE A 7 -0.76 -3.32 -8.49
C ILE A 7 -1.23 -4.69 -8.99
N VAL A 8 -0.32 -5.66 -9.14
CA VAL A 8 -0.69 -7.02 -9.54
C VAL A 8 -1.65 -7.67 -8.54
N GLN A 9 -1.26 -7.68 -7.24
CA GLN A 9 -2.02 -8.40 -6.21
C GLN A 9 -3.34 -7.74 -5.82
N CYS A 10 -3.44 -6.41 -5.89
CA CYS A 10 -4.61 -5.68 -5.39
C CYS A 10 -5.51 -5.14 -6.50
N LEU A 11 -5.04 -5.07 -7.73
CA LEU A 11 -5.82 -4.58 -8.86
C LEU A 11 -5.96 -5.65 -9.94
N ASP A 12 -4.85 -6.09 -10.55
CA ASP A 12 -4.91 -7.00 -11.71
C ASP A 12 -5.53 -8.36 -11.33
N ASP A 13 -5.16 -8.95 -10.18
CA ASP A 13 -5.72 -10.22 -9.70
C ASP A 13 -7.24 -10.15 -9.40
N PHE A 14 -7.77 -8.94 -9.15
CA PHE A 14 -9.18 -8.71 -8.84
C PHE A 14 -9.93 -8.02 -10.00
N GLY A 15 -9.29 -7.82 -11.15
CA GLY A 15 -9.91 -7.17 -12.31
C GLY A 15 -10.27 -5.70 -12.09
N ILE A 16 -9.60 -5.01 -11.15
CA ILE A 16 -9.84 -3.60 -10.85
C ILE A 16 -9.06 -2.75 -11.86
N PRO A 17 -9.73 -1.90 -12.67
CA PRO A 17 -9.06 -1.10 -13.68
C PRO A 17 -8.14 -0.04 -13.06
N LEU A 18 -6.89 0.03 -13.54
CA LEU A 18 -5.93 1.07 -13.18
C LEU A 18 -5.88 2.14 -14.26
N LYS A 19 -6.23 3.37 -13.91
CA LYS A 19 -6.12 4.54 -14.78
C LYS A 19 -4.94 5.40 -14.35
N LEU A 20 -3.81 5.27 -15.05
CA LEU A 20 -2.63 6.12 -14.82
C LEU A 20 -2.83 7.50 -15.46
N ASN A 21 -2.12 8.51 -14.94
CA ASN A 21 -2.19 9.90 -15.41
C ASN A 21 -3.62 10.46 -15.41
N HIS A 22 -4.44 10.09 -14.41
CA HIS A 22 -5.77 10.63 -14.20
C HIS A 22 -5.89 11.21 -12.81
N THR A 23 -6.77 12.20 -12.65
CA THR A 23 -7.14 12.77 -11.35
C THR A 23 -8.66 12.97 -11.28
N VAL A 24 -9.19 13.00 -10.06
CA VAL A 24 -10.59 13.40 -9.81
C VAL A 24 -10.68 14.90 -9.94
N THR A 25 -11.55 15.39 -10.82
CA THR A 25 -11.77 16.81 -11.06
C THR A 25 -13.08 17.30 -10.46
N GLN A 26 -14.06 16.42 -10.26
CA GLN A 26 -15.34 16.76 -9.66
C GLN A 26 -15.93 15.57 -8.90
N ILE A 27 -16.57 15.86 -7.75
CA ILE A 27 -17.35 14.90 -6.98
C ILE A 27 -18.81 15.27 -7.13
N HIS A 28 -19.65 14.27 -7.44
CA HIS A 28 -21.09 14.45 -7.63
C HIS A 28 -21.87 13.86 -6.45
N GLY A 29 -23.04 14.48 -6.15
CA GLY A 29 -23.90 14.15 -5.02
C GLY A 29 -23.86 15.24 -3.94
N LYS A 30 -24.95 15.38 -3.18
CA LYS A 30 -25.07 16.37 -2.09
C LYS A 30 -24.97 15.73 -0.72
N GLU A 31 -25.74 14.68 -0.46
CA GLU A 31 -25.75 13.98 0.83
C GLU A 31 -24.83 12.75 0.83
N ARG A 32 -24.65 12.16 -0.32
CA ARG A 32 -23.79 11.02 -0.56
C ARG A 32 -23.12 11.16 -1.92
N VAL A 33 -21.95 10.53 -2.08
CA VAL A 33 -21.30 10.44 -3.39
C VAL A 33 -22.16 9.58 -4.32
N GLU A 34 -22.44 10.11 -5.51
CA GLU A 34 -23.19 9.46 -6.59
C GLU A 34 -22.29 9.13 -7.78
N GLY A 35 -21.13 9.75 -7.83
CA GLY A 35 -20.11 9.52 -8.83
C GLY A 35 -19.01 10.56 -8.75
N VAL A 36 -18.00 10.37 -9.59
CA VAL A 36 -16.88 11.30 -9.76
C VAL A 36 -16.62 11.55 -11.23
N THR A 37 -16.16 12.74 -11.57
CA THR A 37 -15.54 13.00 -12.87
C THR A 37 -14.04 12.90 -12.73
N ILE A 38 -13.41 12.11 -13.59
CA ILE A 38 -11.95 12.00 -13.69
C ILE A 38 -11.50 12.57 -15.02
N SER A 39 -10.28 13.12 -15.07
CA SER A 39 -9.67 13.63 -16.31
C SER A 39 -8.23 13.18 -16.40
N LYS A 40 -7.71 13.04 -17.62
CA LYS A 40 -6.28 12.87 -17.85
C LYS A 40 -5.53 14.10 -17.38
N VAL A 41 -4.28 13.92 -16.94
CA VAL A 41 -3.40 15.02 -16.54
C VAL A 41 -2.16 15.09 -17.44
N ASP A 42 -1.67 16.31 -17.62
CA ASP A 42 -0.40 16.59 -18.29
C ASP A 42 0.81 16.27 -17.39
N GLU A 43 2.03 16.52 -17.86
CA GLU A 43 3.27 16.31 -17.11
C GLU A 43 3.37 17.17 -15.85
N LYS A 44 2.62 18.27 -15.77
CA LYS A 44 2.53 19.17 -14.61
C LYS A 44 1.37 18.83 -13.69
N LEU A 45 0.68 17.71 -13.94
CA LEU A 45 -0.49 17.24 -13.21
C LEU A 45 -1.73 18.15 -13.36
N ASN A 46 -1.82 19.00 -14.40
CA ASN A 46 -3.01 19.76 -14.70
C ASN A 46 -3.99 18.90 -15.51
N PRO A 47 -5.31 18.96 -15.19
CA PRO A 47 -6.32 18.27 -15.98
C PRO A 47 -6.33 18.75 -17.44
N ILE A 48 -6.40 17.82 -18.38
CA ILE A 48 -6.49 18.10 -19.81
C ILE A 48 -7.97 18.24 -20.20
N PRO A 49 -8.42 19.42 -20.68
CA PRO A 49 -9.79 19.62 -21.09
C PRO A 49 -10.22 18.66 -22.22
N GLY A 50 -11.47 18.19 -22.17
CA GLY A 50 -12.02 17.26 -23.16
C GLY A 50 -11.66 15.80 -22.92
N THR A 51 -11.06 15.48 -21.76
CA THR A 51 -10.73 14.09 -21.35
C THR A 51 -11.57 13.63 -20.17
N GLU A 52 -12.63 14.39 -19.83
CA GLU A 52 -13.49 14.13 -18.69
C GLU A 52 -14.28 12.84 -18.89
N GLU A 53 -14.26 11.97 -17.88
CA GLU A 53 -15.01 10.73 -17.82
C GLU A 53 -15.79 10.66 -16.50
N PHE A 54 -17.09 10.44 -16.59
CA PHE A 54 -17.91 10.21 -15.39
C PHE A 54 -17.82 8.75 -14.97
N VAL A 55 -17.51 8.51 -13.69
CA VAL A 55 -17.50 7.18 -13.06
C VAL A 55 -18.56 7.18 -11.96
N SER A 56 -19.60 6.36 -12.12
CA SER A 56 -20.63 6.16 -11.09
C SER A 56 -20.03 5.37 -9.92
N CYS A 57 -20.14 5.92 -8.73
CA CYS A 57 -19.71 5.27 -7.48
C CYS A 57 -20.45 5.87 -6.29
N ASP A 58 -20.58 5.12 -5.22
CA ASP A 58 -21.18 5.57 -3.97
C ASP A 58 -20.16 5.89 -2.87
N THR A 59 -18.90 5.63 -3.16
CA THR A 59 -17.79 5.82 -2.23
C THR A 59 -16.53 6.23 -2.99
N LEU A 60 -15.84 7.25 -2.50
CA LEU A 60 -14.54 7.69 -3.01
C LEU A 60 -13.50 7.53 -1.90
N LEU A 61 -12.48 6.70 -2.14
CA LEU A 61 -11.33 6.55 -1.25
C LEU A 61 -10.16 7.38 -1.77
N LEU A 62 -9.66 8.31 -0.94
CA LEU A 62 -8.53 9.15 -1.28
C LEU A 62 -7.25 8.64 -0.63
N SER A 63 -6.19 8.52 -1.44
CA SER A 63 -4.84 8.18 -0.99
C SER A 63 -3.85 9.10 -1.71
N CYS A 64 -4.00 10.42 -1.49
CA CYS A 64 -3.24 11.45 -2.19
C CYS A 64 -1.83 11.66 -1.65
N GLY A 65 -1.40 10.89 -0.68
CA GLY A 65 -0.16 11.01 0.05
C GLY A 65 -0.36 11.54 1.48
N LEU A 66 0.71 11.52 2.23
CA LEU A 66 0.74 12.05 3.59
C LEU A 66 1.32 13.47 3.57
N ILE A 67 0.87 14.28 4.50
CA ILE A 67 1.45 15.60 4.81
C ILE A 67 2.00 15.49 6.23
N PRO A 68 3.24 15.93 6.49
CA PRO A 68 3.78 16.00 7.84
C PRO A 68 2.88 16.80 8.77
N GLU A 69 2.53 16.22 9.92
CA GLU A 69 1.70 16.88 10.95
C GLU A 69 2.61 17.65 11.90
N ASN A 70 2.65 18.96 11.78
CA ASN A 70 3.67 19.82 12.38
C ASN A 70 3.13 20.95 13.27
N GLU A 71 1.90 20.84 13.77
CA GLU A 71 1.33 21.87 14.65
C GLU A 71 2.18 22.10 15.90
N LEU A 72 2.75 21.02 16.49
CA LEU A 72 3.62 21.12 17.65
C LEU A 72 4.95 21.79 17.31
N SER A 73 5.55 21.43 16.17
CA SER A 73 6.82 22.04 15.71
C SER A 73 6.65 23.52 15.42
N GLN A 74 5.54 23.90 14.77
CA GLN A 74 5.19 25.30 14.51
C GLN A 74 4.89 26.04 15.82
N GLY A 75 4.14 25.42 16.72
CA GLY A 75 3.83 25.97 18.05
C GLY A 75 5.07 26.22 18.90
N ALA A 76 6.11 25.42 18.74
CA ALA A 76 7.40 25.62 19.36
C ALA A 76 8.26 26.71 18.68
N GLY A 77 7.82 27.24 17.53
CA GLY A 77 8.54 28.29 16.79
C GLY A 77 9.60 27.77 15.80
N ALA A 78 9.59 26.48 15.45
CA ALA A 78 10.49 25.94 14.45
C ALA A 78 10.16 26.49 13.06
N GLN A 79 11.20 26.84 12.29
CA GLN A 79 11.03 27.22 10.89
C GLN A 79 10.67 25.99 10.07
N MET A 80 9.72 26.15 9.14
CA MET A 80 9.23 25.08 8.27
C MET A 80 9.85 25.16 6.89
N ASP A 81 10.12 23.99 6.28
CA ASP A 81 10.60 23.89 4.90
C ASP A 81 9.40 23.83 3.92
N ASP A 82 9.41 24.70 2.91
CA ASP A 82 8.31 24.84 1.96
C ASP A 82 8.12 23.62 1.03
N VAL A 83 9.16 22.77 0.92
CA VAL A 83 9.11 21.59 0.02
C VAL A 83 8.67 20.35 0.76
N THR A 84 9.22 20.11 1.96
CA THR A 84 8.90 18.92 2.76
C THR A 84 7.67 19.13 3.64
N ALA A 85 7.32 20.38 3.92
CA ALA A 85 6.35 20.78 4.94
C ALA A 85 6.73 20.30 6.36
N GLY A 86 7.97 19.87 6.56
CA GLY A 86 8.55 19.53 7.85
C GLY A 86 9.40 20.65 8.43
N PRO A 87 9.88 20.57 9.69
CA PRO A 87 10.77 21.57 10.24
C PRO A 87 12.12 21.57 9.52
N VAL A 88 12.71 22.76 9.37
CA VAL A 88 14.09 22.92 8.90
C VAL A 88 15.03 22.40 9.97
N VAL A 89 15.95 21.51 9.60
CA VAL A 89 16.93 20.90 10.50
C VAL A 89 18.36 21.07 10.00
N ASN A 90 19.31 20.95 10.91
CA ASN A 90 20.74 20.86 10.58
C ASN A 90 21.16 19.39 10.32
N ALA A 91 22.45 19.13 10.13
CA ALA A 91 23.00 17.80 9.88
C ALA A 91 22.79 16.80 11.05
N LYS A 92 22.53 17.30 12.27
CA LYS A 92 22.23 16.54 13.47
C LYS A 92 20.75 16.41 13.76
N LEU A 93 19.87 16.72 12.78
CA LEU A 93 18.41 16.67 12.91
C LEU A 93 17.83 17.63 13.98
N GLU A 94 18.62 18.59 14.45
CA GLU A 94 18.16 19.65 15.34
C GLU A 94 17.42 20.72 14.52
N THR A 95 16.26 21.16 15.00
CA THR A 95 15.46 22.20 14.36
C THR A 95 16.08 23.58 14.58
N THR A 96 15.49 24.62 14.00
CA THR A 96 15.89 26.02 14.28
C THR A 96 15.62 26.45 15.72
N VAL A 97 14.96 25.62 16.52
CA VAL A 97 14.74 25.80 17.95
C VAL A 97 15.66 24.86 18.70
N LYS A 98 16.59 25.44 19.48
CA LYS A 98 17.59 24.69 20.24
C LYS A 98 17.00 23.59 21.12
N GLY A 99 17.63 22.41 21.09
CA GLY A 99 17.23 21.24 21.86
C GLY A 99 15.97 20.54 21.36
N ILE A 100 15.41 20.98 20.22
CA ILE A 100 14.28 20.29 19.56
C ILE A 100 14.81 19.59 18.31
N PHE A 101 14.67 18.27 18.29
CA PHE A 101 15.07 17.41 17.19
C PHE A 101 13.83 16.88 16.46
N ALA A 102 13.93 16.70 15.14
CA ALA A 102 12.84 16.19 14.33
C ALA A 102 13.31 15.05 13.42
N CYS A 103 12.53 13.97 13.36
CA CYS A 103 12.79 12.81 12.51
C CYS A 103 11.51 12.12 12.07
N GLY A 104 11.61 11.22 11.09
CA GLY A 104 10.49 10.47 10.56
C GLY A 104 9.49 11.33 9.79
N ASN A 105 8.22 10.92 9.75
CA ASN A 105 7.20 11.58 8.95
C ASN A 105 6.85 13.02 9.37
N VAL A 106 7.30 13.45 10.53
CA VAL A 106 7.23 14.87 10.94
C VAL A 106 8.20 15.71 10.12
N LEU A 107 9.41 15.19 9.85
CA LEU A 107 10.43 15.87 9.08
C LEU A 107 10.15 15.81 7.57
N HIS A 108 9.92 14.62 7.05
CA HIS A 108 9.44 14.37 5.69
C HIS A 108 8.81 12.98 5.60
N VAL A 109 7.95 12.78 4.61
CA VAL A 109 7.27 11.49 4.44
C VAL A 109 8.21 10.44 3.88
N HIS A 110 8.33 9.31 4.57
CA HIS A 110 9.08 8.14 4.14
C HIS A 110 8.19 7.08 3.51
N ASP A 111 8.69 6.41 2.46
CA ASP A 111 8.00 5.27 1.81
C ASP A 111 8.17 3.96 2.59
N LEU A 112 9.23 3.81 3.39
CA LEU A 112 9.57 2.59 4.12
C LEU A 112 9.83 2.91 5.59
N VAL A 113 9.27 2.09 6.48
CA VAL A 113 9.45 2.20 7.93
C VAL A 113 10.91 2.02 8.36
N ASP A 114 11.69 1.23 7.62
CA ASP A 114 13.11 1.02 7.92
C ASP A 114 13.90 2.35 7.86
N ASN A 115 13.58 3.22 6.91
CA ASN A 115 14.19 4.55 6.81
C ASN A 115 13.82 5.44 7.99
N VAL A 116 12.55 5.37 8.44
CA VAL A 116 12.08 6.08 9.63
C VAL A 116 12.86 5.63 10.86
N SER A 117 13.06 4.33 11.04
CA SER A 117 13.78 3.76 12.19
C SER A 117 15.23 4.20 12.23
N ILE A 118 15.94 4.15 11.10
CA ILE A 118 17.35 4.60 10.99
C ILE A 118 17.48 6.11 11.29
N GLU A 119 16.55 6.92 10.79
CA GLU A 119 16.56 8.36 11.05
C GLU A 119 16.26 8.66 12.53
N ALA A 120 15.30 7.96 13.13
CA ALA A 120 14.96 8.12 14.54
C ALA A 120 16.10 7.70 15.48
N GLU A 121 16.83 6.62 15.15
CA GLU A 121 18.01 6.18 15.88
C GLU A 121 19.09 7.29 15.90
N LYS A 122 19.38 7.87 14.74
CA LYS A 122 20.33 9.01 14.63
C LYS A 122 19.86 10.23 15.40
N ALA A 123 18.57 10.58 15.32
CA ALA A 123 18.04 11.70 16.08
C ALA A 123 18.19 11.49 17.58
N GLY A 124 17.99 10.27 18.07
CA GLY A 124 18.22 9.89 19.46
C GLY A 124 19.69 10.02 19.88
N GLU A 125 20.62 9.57 19.04
CA GLU A 125 22.06 9.72 19.28
C GLU A 125 22.47 11.20 19.35
N PHE A 126 22.00 12.03 18.42
CA PHE A 126 22.31 13.45 18.41
C PHE A 126 21.68 14.20 19.60
N ALA A 127 20.47 13.85 20.00
CA ALA A 127 19.84 14.42 21.18
C ALA A 127 20.59 14.04 22.46
N ALA A 128 21.09 12.80 22.56
CA ALA A 128 21.93 12.37 23.69
C ALA A 128 23.26 13.10 23.72
N ASP A 129 23.91 13.26 22.55
CA ASP A 129 25.15 14.01 22.42
C ASP A 129 24.97 15.48 22.86
N TYR A 130 23.89 16.13 22.45
CA TYR A 130 23.52 17.48 22.86
C TYR A 130 23.40 17.59 24.41
N ILE A 131 22.82 16.64 25.07
CA ILE A 131 22.65 16.64 26.53
C ILE A 131 23.98 16.41 27.23
N LEU A 132 24.83 15.53 26.73
CA LEU A 132 26.07 15.12 27.38
C LEU A 132 27.22 16.09 27.15
N ASN A 133 27.32 16.64 25.94
CA ASN A 133 28.48 17.45 25.51
C ASN A 133 28.17 18.94 25.36
N GLY A 134 26.87 19.30 25.50
CA GLY A 134 26.43 20.68 25.39
C GLY A 134 26.06 21.11 23.97
N GLU A 135 25.71 22.39 23.84
CA GLU A 135 25.32 22.99 22.57
C GLU A 135 26.52 23.15 21.65
N GLU A 136 26.37 22.74 20.40
CA GLU A 136 27.25 23.10 19.32
C GLU A 136 26.68 24.25 18.48
N ASP A 137 27.47 24.82 17.59
CA ASP A 137 26.96 25.75 16.59
C ASP A 137 25.99 25.03 15.68
N TRP A 138 24.81 25.61 15.44
CA TRP A 138 23.75 24.97 14.67
C TRP A 138 24.15 24.57 13.24
N GLY A 139 25.12 25.30 12.66
CA GLY A 139 25.65 25.03 11.33
C GLY A 139 24.72 25.45 10.21
N GLU A 140 24.66 24.63 9.15
CA GLU A 140 23.84 24.89 7.97
C GLU A 140 22.57 24.03 7.97
N ALA A 141 21.47 24.59 7.42
CA ALA A 141 20.25 23.84 7.16
C ALA A 141 20.50 22.72 6.15
N VAL A 142 20.06 21.54 6.48
CA VAL A 142 20.13 20.35 5.58
C VAL A 142 18.72 19.95 5.17
N ARG A 143 18.46 19.94 3.88
CA ARG A 143 17.23 19.36 3.36
C ARG A 143 17.39 17.84 3.24
N PRO A 144 16.49 17.04 3.85
CA PRO A 144 16.51 15.59 3.70
C PRO A 144 16.50 15.21 2.22
N LYS A 145 17.32 14.24 1.83
CA LYS A 145 17.27 13.67 0.48
C LYS A 145 15.95 12.91 0.33
N ILE A 146 14.95 13.56 -0.24
CA ILE A 146 13.72 12.89 -0.67
C ILE A 146 14.12 11.93 -1.78
N PRO A 147 13.95 10.61 -1.64
CA PRO A 147 14.21 9.68 -2.71
C PRO A 147 13.43 10.12 -3.95
N GLU A 148 14.10 10.23 -5.11
CA GLU A 148 13.37 10.47 -6.36
C GLU A 148 12.28 9.41 -6.46
N LYS A 149 11.03 9.85 -6.59
CA LYS A 149 9.90 8.94 -6.81
C LYS A 149 10.24 8.13 -8.05
N SER A 150 10.61 6.86 -7.87
CA SER A 150 10.87 5.97 -8.99
C SER A 150 9.64 6.02 -9.88
N LYS A 151 9.80 6.47 -11.14
CA LYS A 151 8.72 6.40 -12.11
C LYS A 151 8.29 4.94 -12.16
N CYS A 152 7.07 4.65 -11.73
CA CYS A 152 6.51 3.31 -11.82
C CYS A 152 6.29 3.03 -13.32
N THR A 153 7.32 2.53 -14.00
CA THR A 153 7.21 2.02 -15.35
C THR A 153 6.59 0.64 -15.28
N LEU A 154 5.27 0.58 -15.43
CA LEU A 154 4.59 -0.68 -15.72
C LEU A 154 4.82 -1.00 -17.20
N PRO A 155 4.95 -2.29 -17.57
CA PRO A 155 4.92 -2.68 -18.97
C PRO A 155 3.64 -2.14 -19.64
N GLU A 156 3.75 -1.53 -20.81
CA GLU A 156 2.60 -0.99 -21.57
C GLU A 156 1.63 -2.10 -21.95
N ASP A 157 2.13 -3.32 -22.12
CA ASP A 157 1.39 -4.50 -22.52
C ASP A 157 1.52 -5.59 -21.45
N ARG A 158 0.72 -5.46 -20.38
CA ARG A 158 0.71 -6.42 -19.26
C ARG A 158 0.09 -7.77 -19.61
N ASP A 159 -0.67 -7.81 -20.71
CA ASP A 159 -1.34 -9.03 -21.20
C ASP A 159 -0.48 -9.82 -22.19
N ALA A 160 0.68 -9.30 -22.62
CA ALA A 160 1.54 -9.92 -23.62
C ALA A 160 2.34 -11.13 -23.11
N GLY A 161 1.90 -11.85 -22.11
CA GLY A 161 2.32 -13.23 -21.72
C GLY A 161 3.80 -13.50 -21.44
N SER A 162 4.70 -12.58 -21.82
CA SER A 162 6.15 -12.73 -21.71
C SER A 162 6.78 -11.98 -20.53
N GLN A 163 6.10 -10.99 -19.96
CA GLN A 163 6.62 -10.19 -18.84
C GLN A 163 5.72 -10.21 -17.62
N LEU A 164 6.31 -10.46 -16.47
CA LEU A 164 5.64 -10.56 -15.17
C LEU A 164 6.30 -9.65 -14.14
N ILE A 165 5.52 -9.12 -13.22
CA ILE A 165 6.04 -8.47 -12.01
C ILE A 165 6.06 -9.50 -10.87
N CYS A 166 7.23 -9.77 -10.33
CA CYS A 166 7.36 -10.67 -9.18
C CYS A 166 6.69 -10.07 -7.93
N ILE A 167 5.80 -10.85 -7.32
CA ILE A 167 5.10 -10.43 -6.09
C ILE A 167 5.73 -10.98 -4.82
N GLY A 168 6.82 -11.77 -4.91
CA GLY A 168 7.45 -12.46 -3.78
C GLY A 168 8.11 -11.56 -2.73
N CYS A 169 8.42 -10.29 -3.08
CA CYS A 169 8.99 -9.31 -2.16
C CYS A 169 8.77 -7.87 -2.68
N PRO A 170 9.04 -6.81 -1.86
CA PRO A 170 8.85 -5.42 -2.27
C PRO A 170 9.65 -4.97 -3.49
N VAL A 171 10.73 -5.65 -3.86
CA VAL A 171 11.56 -5.29 -5.04
C VAL A 171 10.75 -5.29 -6.33
N GLY A 172 9.79 -6.21 -6.50
CA GLY A 172 8.91 -6.23 -7.67
C GLY A 172 9.69 -6.38 -8.99
N CYS A 173 10.59 -7.37 -9.07
CA CYS A 173 11.39 -7.61 -10.28
C CYS A 173 10.51 -7.77 -11.51
N LEU A 174 10.87 -7.13 -12.60
CA LEU A 174 10.28 -7.40 -13.91
C LEU A 174 10.96 -8.66 -14.49
N ILE A 175 10.19 -9.72 -14.65
CA ILE A 175 10.68 -11.03 -15.08
C ILE A 175 10.16 -11.30 -16.49
N THR A 176 11.03 -11.73 -17.38
CA THR A 176 10.66 -12.19 -18.72
C THR A 176 10.66 -13.72 -18.73
N VAL A 177 9.57 -14.31 -19.25
CA VAL A 177 9.40 -15.75 -19.40
C VAL A 177 9.23 -16.08 -20.87
N ASN A 178 10.14 -16.87 -21.41
CA ASN A 178 10.07 -17.37 -22.79
C ASN A 178 9.83 -18.88 -22.77
N LYS A 179 8.86 -19.34 -23.54
CA LYS A 179 8.61 -20.77 -23.74
C LYS A 179 9.39 -21.22 -24.95
N ASN A 180 10.32 -22.15 -24.75
CA ASN A 180 11.15 -22.72 -25.80
C ASN A 180 10.34 -23.75 -26.63
N GLU A 181 10.86 -24.11 -27.81
CA GLU A 181 10.23 -25.09 -28.71
C GLU A 181 10.09 -26.47 -28.07
N ASP A 182 11.00 -26.84 -27.15
CA ASP A 182 10.96 -28.10 -26.39
C ASP A 182 9.99 -28.07 -25.18
N GLY A 183 9.26 -26.95 -24.99
CA GLY A 183 8.34 -26.75 -23.88
C GLY A 183 8.97 -26.32 -22.56
N THR A 184 10.28 -26.17 -22.50
CA THR A 184 10.98 -25.63 -21.32
C THR A 184 10.79 -24.11 -21.21
N LEU A 185 10.96 -23.56 -19.99
CA LEU A 185 10.82 -22.13 -19.73
C LEU A 185 12.20 -21.51 -19.47
N THR A 186 12.54 -20.49 -20.24
CA THR A 186 13.67 -19.60 -19.98
C THR A 186 13.17 -18.38 -19.22
N ILE A 187 13.69 -18.17 -18.02
CA ILE A 187 13.27 -17.11 -17.09
C ILE A 187 14.44 -16.17 -16.85
N THR A 188 14.24 -14.86 -17.06
CA THR A 188 15.27 -13.83 -16.88
C THR A 188 14.69 -12.60 -16.17
N GLY A 189 15.58 -11.73 -15.62
CA GLY A 189 15.16 -10.52 -14.91
C GLY A 189 14.85 -10.74 -13.41
N ASN A 190 14.88 -11.99 -12.93
CA ASN A 190 14.75 -12.28 -11.50
C ASN A 190 16.06 -12.01 -10.76
N THR A 191 15.97 -11.35 -9.60
CA THR A 191 17.13 -11.09 -8.74
C THR A 191 17.46 -12.30 -7.85
N CYS A 192 16.51 -13.22 -7.63
CA CYS A 192 16.69 -14.36 -6.74
C CYS A 192 15.88 -15.58 -7.21
N LYS A 193 16.17 -16.75 -6.62
CA LYS A 193 15.49 -18.04 -6.91
C LYS A 193 13.98 -18.00 -6.62
N LYS A 194 13.52 -17.18 -5.65
CA LYS A 194 12.08 -17.01 -5.38
C LYS A 194 11.35 -16.38 -6.56
N GLY A 195 12.00 -15.42 -7.24
CA GLY A 195 11.44 -14.80 -8.45
C GLY A 195 11.31 -15.78 -9.60
N GLU A 196 12.30 -16.65 -9.81
CA GLU A 196 12.25 -17.71 -10.81
C GLU A 196 11.10 -18.70 -10.52
N ALA A 197 11.00 -19.18 -9.27
CA ALA A 197 9.93 -20.10 -8.86
C ALA A 197 8.54 -19.45 -9.03
N TYR A 198 8.40 -18.18 -8.64
CA TYR A 198 7.18 -17.43 -8.87
C TYR A 198 6.80 -17.36 -10.35
N ALA A 199 7.74 -16.95 -11.21
CA ALA A 199 7.48 -16.81 -12.63
C ALA A 199 7.08 -18.15 -13.28
N ARG A 200 7.74 -19.23 -12.91
CA ARG A 200 7.38 -20.59 -13.35
C ARG A 200 5.95 -20.96 -12.96
N ASN A 201 5.58 -20.74 -11.69
CA ASN A 201 4.23 -21.03 -11.20
C ASN A 201 3.18 -20.13 -11.85
N GLU A 202 3.49 -18.83 -12.03
CA GLU A 202 2.52 -17.87 -12.59
C GLU A 202 2.09 -18.23 -14.02
N VAL A 203 3.00 -18.81 -14.83
CA VAL A 203 2.66 -19.20 -16.20
C VAL A 203 2.13 -20.63 -16.33
N THR A 204 2.22 -21.45 -15.27
CA THR A 204 1.76 -22.85 -15.30
C THR A 204 0.49 -23.06 -14.48
N ALA A 205 0.51 -22.68 -13.23
CA ALA A 205 -0.57 -22.88 -12.27
C ALA A 205 -0.59 -21.76 -11.22
N PRO A 206 -0.99 -20.53 -11.61
CA PRO A 206 -0.97 -19.38 -10.70
C PRO A 206 -1.91 -19.58 -9.52
N VAL A 207 -1.40 -19.30 -8.31
CA VAL A 207 -2.14 -19.41 -7.06
C VAL A 207 -2.06 -18.13 -6.24
N ARG A 208 -3.09 -17.89 -5.42
CA ARG A 208 -3.17 -16.71 -4.54
C ARG A 208 -3.75 -17.06 -3.18
N ALA A 209 -3.26 -16.40 -2.14
CA ALA A 209 -3.96 -16.32 -0.87
C ALA A 209 -4.96 -15.16 -0.94
N VAL A 210 -6.22 -15.41 -0.63
CA VAL A 210 -7.29 -14.41 -0.66
C VAL A 210 -7.55 -13.89 0.75
N THR A 211 -7.68 -12.58 0.89
CA THR A 211 -8.09 -11.90 2.12
C THR A 211 -9.37 -11.11 1.87
N SER A 212 -10.28 -11.09 2.85
CA SER A 212 -11.55 -10.38 2.77
C SER A 212 -12.11 -10.14 4.18
N ILE A 213 -13.39 -9.84 4.26
CA ILE A 213 -14.14 -9.67 5.51
C ILE A 213 -15.42 -10.50 5.47
N ILE A 214 -15.86 -11.03 6.62
CA ILE A 214 -17.17 -11.70 6.80
C ILE A 214 -18.03 -10.87 7.77
N LYS A 215 -19.32 -10.76 7.49
CA LYS A 215 -20.30 -10.08 8.35
C LYS A 215 -20.50 -10.86 9.64
N VAL A 216 -20.59 -10.15 10.79
CA VAL A 216 -20.79 -10.74 12.12
C VAL A 216 -22.07 -10.21 12.74
N LYS A 217 -22.94 -11.12 13.20
CA LYS A 217 -24.14 -10.80 13.98
C LYS A 217 -23.85 -10.87 15.47
N GLY A 218 -24.49 -10.00 16.27
CA GLY A 218 -24.38 -10.02 17.73
C GLY A 218 -23.00 -9.70 18.32
N GLY A 219 -22.06 -9.27 17.50
CA GLY A 219 -20.70 -8.95 17.90
C GLY A 219 -20.48 -7.48 18.26
N SER A 220 -19.39 -7.19 18.97
CA SER A 220 -18.90 -5.83 19.21
C SER A 220 -18.47 -5.11 17.93
N GLY A 221 -18.13 -5.87 16.88
CA GLY A 221 -17.85 -5.40 15.52
C GLY A 221 -18.83 -6.02 14.51
N ARG A 222 -19.05 -5.33 13.40
CA ARG A 222 -19.98 -5.78 12.35
C ARG A 222 -19.34 -6.76 11.36
N VAL A 223 -18.02 -6.81 11.30
CA VAL A 223 -17.26 -7.64 10.36
C VAL A 223 -16.01 -8.19 11.04
N VAL A 224 -15.53 -9.34 10.57
CA VAL A 224 -14.25 -9.94 10.97
C VAL A 224 -13.35 -10.09 9.73
N PRO A 225 -12.07 -9.69 9.80
CA PRO A 225 -11.12 -9.95 8.72
C PRO A 225 -10.87 -11.46 8.60
N VAL A 226 -10.80 -11.95 7.37
CA VAL A 226 -10.59 -13.35 7.05
C VAL A 226 -9.51 -13.53 6.00
N LYS A 227 -8.95 -14.73 5.91
CA LYS A 227 -8.09 -15.15 4.80
C LYS A 227 -8.29 -16.63 4.49
N THR A 228 -7.89 -17.04 3.28
CA THR A 228 -7.70 -18.46 2.97
C THR A 228 -6.54 -19.03 3.78
N ALA A 229 -6.70 -20.23 4.33
CA ALA A 229 -5.67 -20.91 5.13
C ALA A 229 -4.46 -21.34 4.29
N GLY A 230 -4.64 -21.42 2.97
CA GLY A 230 -3.62 -21.71 1.96
C GLY A 230 -3.88 -20.90 0.69
N GLU A 231 -3.13 -21.19 -0.36
CA GLU A 231 -3.32 -20.58 -1.67
C GLU A 231 -4.38 -21.36 -2.47
N ILE A 232 -5.16 -20.65 -3.26
CA ILE A 232 -6.14 -21.20 -4.20
C ILE A 232 -5.75 -20.84 -5.64
N PRO A 233 -6.20 -21.58 -6.66
CA PRO A 233 -6.00 -21.20 -8.07
C PRO A 233 -6.48 -19.77 -8.33
N LYS A 234 -5.68 -18.97 -9.03
CA LYS A 234 -5.96 -17.55 -9.36
C LYS A 234 -7.35 -17.39 -10.00
N GLY A 235 -7.71 -18.25 -10.92
CA GLY A 235 -9.04 -18.24 -11.58
C GLY A 235 -10.24 -18.51 -10.66
N LYS A 236 -10.00 -18.88 -9.40
CA LYS A 236 -11.06 -19.11 -8.39
C LYS A 236 -11.22 -17.96 -7.39
N ILE A 237 -10.47 -16.86 -7.54
CA ILE A 237 -10.54 -15.70 -6.64
C ILE A 237 -11.98 -15.14 -6.60
N GLY A 238 -12.62 -14.91 -7.76
CA GLY A 238 -13.98 -14.37 -7.85
C GLY A 238 -14.98 -15.26 -7.10
N GLN A 239 -15.01 -16.55 -7.40
CA GLN A 239 -15.88 -17.52 -6.71
C GLN A 239 -15.63 -17.54 -5.20
N CYS A 240 -14.36 -17.48 -4.77
CA CYS A 240 -14.02 -17.43 -3.35
C CYS A 240 -14.57 -16.17 -2.67
N LEU A 241 -14.50 -15.02 -3.33
CA LEU A 241 -15.06 -13.77 -2.80
C LEU A 241 -16.57 -13.79 -2.72
N ASP A 242 -17.26 -14.33 -3.73
CA ASP A 242 -18.72 -14.47 -3.75
C ASP A 242 -19.20 -15.38 -2.60
N GLU A 243 -18.50 -16.49 -2.36
CA GLU A 243 -18.81 -17.39 -1.24
C GLU A 243 -18.57 -16.70 0.13
N ILE A 244 -17.49 -15.90 0.26
CA ILE A 244 -17.21 -15.13 1.48
C ILE A 244 -18.28 -14.06 1.72
N GLU A 245 -18.71 -13.35 0.69
CA GLU A 245 -19.73 -12.29 0.80
C GLU A 245 -21.10 -12.82 1.21
N ALA A 246 -21.44 -14.02 0.77
CA ALA A 246 -22.71 -14.69 1.09
C ALA A 246 -22.80 -15.15 2.55
N VAL A 247 -21.68 -15.29 3.24
CA VAL A 247 -21.63 -15.81 4.62
C VAL A 247 -21.81 -14.70 5.65
N THR A 248 -22.58 -15.02 6.69
CA THR A 248 -22.66 -14.21 7.91
C THR A 248 -22.53 -15.16 9.10
N VAL A 249 -21.69 -14.85 10.06
CA VAL A 249 -21.43 -15.67 11.25
C VAL A 249 -21.94 -14.99 12.51
N ASP A 250 -22.23 -15.76 13.55
CA ASP A 250 -22.62 -15.24 14.86
C ASP A 250 -21.37 -15.05 15.76
N ALA A 251 -21.39 -14.00 16.57
CA ALA A 251 -20.37 -13.80 17.61
C ALA A 251 -20.58 -14.82 18.78
N PRO A 252 -19.50 -15.20 19.49
CA PRO A 252 -18.14 -14.73 19.36
C PRO A 252 -17.38 -15.42 18.21
N VAL A 253 -16.47 -14.69 17.54
CA VAL A 253 -15.54 -15.25 16.58
C VAL A 253 -14.12 -15.07 17.11
N LYS A 254 -13.28 -16.08 17.02
CA LYS A 254 -11.88 -16.07 17.43
C LYS A 254 -10.95 -16.18 16.24
N ALA A 255 -9.79 -15.54 16.34
CA ALA A 255 -8.75 -15.69 15.32
C ALA A 255 -8.34 -17.17 15.19
N GLY A 256 -8.33 -17.69 13.96
CA GLY A 256 -8.10 -19.08 13.66
C GLY A 256 -9.37 -19.92 13.44
N ASP A 257 -10.55 -19.44 13.83
CA ASP A 257 -11.80 -20.16 13.57
C ASP A 257 -11.99 -20.38 12.07
N VAL A 258 -12.37 -21.60 11.68
CA VAL A 258 -12.72 -21.95 10.31
C VAL A 258 -14.16 -21.51 10.05
N LEU A 259 -14.34 -20.55 9.15
CA LEU A 259 -15.65 -19.96 8.85
C LEU A 259 -16.27 -20.53 7.58
N ILE A 260 -15.44 -20.93 6.62
CA ILE A 260 -15.88 -21.62 5.38
C ILE A 260 -14.90 -22.76 5.13
N GLN A 261 -15.42 -23.95 4.89
CA GLN A 261 -14.61 -25.11 4.48
C GLN A 261 -14.64 -25.28 2.96
N ASN A 262 -13.53 -25.73 2.39
CA ASN A 262 -13.45 -26.09 0.96
C ASN A 262 -13.89 -24.96 0.01
N VAL A 263 -13.48 -23.71 0.31
CA VAL A 263 -13.92 -22.53 -0.45
C VAL A 263 -13.62 -22.66 -1.95
N ALA A 264 -14.51 -22.18 -2.77
CA ALA A 264 -14.45 -22.25 -4.24
C ALA A 264 -14.23 -23.69 -4.78
N GLY A 265 -14.73 -24.71 -4.07
CA GLY A 265 -14.52 -26.12 -4.43
C GLY A 265 -13.05 -26.54 -4.38
N THR A 266 -12.23 -25.92 -3.54
CA THR A 266 -10.86 -26.32 -3.22
C THR A 266 -10.83 -27.08 -1.90
N THR A 267 -9.66 -27.59 -1.50
CA THR A 267 -9.44 -28.17 -0.16
C THR A 267 -9.07 -27.10 0.88
N VAL A 268 -9.07 -25.82 0.50
CA VAL A 268 -8.63 -24.71 1.34
C VAL A 268 -9.82 -24.12 2.08
N SER A 269 -9.64 -23.82 3.37
CA SER A 269 -10.65 -23.19 4.22
C SER A 269 -10.42 -21.69 4.35
N VAL A 270 -11.46 -20.94 4.69
CA VAL A 270 -11.36 -19.51 5.09
C VAL A 270 -11.37 -19.43 6.61
N VAL A 271 -10.38 -18.74 7.17
CA VAL A 271 -10.16 -18.62 8.61
C VAL A 271 -10.19 -17.15 9.06
N ALA A 272 -10.73 -16.93 10.26
CA ALA A 272 -10.76 -15.62 10.91
C ALA A 272 -9.35 -15.15 11.26
N LYS A 273 -9.10 -13.84 11.09
CA LYS A 273 -7.82 -13.18 11.43
C LYS A 273 -7.95 -12.21 12.60
N GLY A 274 -9.13 -12.08 13.17
CA GLY A 274 -9.40 -11.22 14.30
C GLY A 274 -10.38 -11.85 15.29
N ASN A 275 -10.51 -11.22 16.44
CA ASN A 275 -11.46 -11.62 17.48
C ASN A 275 -12.62 -10.64 17.53
N ILE A 276 -13.85 -11.15 17.51
CA ILE A 276 -15.07 -10.35 17.68
C ILE A 276 -15.86 -10.94 18.85
N PRO A 277 -15.80 -10.36 20.04
CA PRO A 277 -16.60 -10.80 21.18
C PRO A 277 -18.08 -10.46 20.99
N VAL A 278 -18.94 -11.10 21.77
CA VAL A 278 -20.38 -10.77 21.82
C VAL A 278 -20.55 -9.33 22.27
N LYS A 279 -21.47 -8.60 21.65
CA LYS A 279 -21.86 -7.26 22.09
C LYS A 279 -22.55 -7.37 23.45
N LEU A 280 -21.99 -6.71 24.47
CA LEU A 280 -22.64 -6.58 25.77
C LEU A 280 -23.90 -5.71 25.62
N SER A 281 -25.04 -6.23 26.01
CA SER A 281 -26.27 -5.41 26.17
C SER A 281 -26.03 -4.47 27.36
N MET A 282 -26.01 -3.18 27.11
CA MET A 282 -26.14 -2.20 28.18
C MET A 282 -27.61 -2.09 28.61
#